data_656bbdfdd9e4a07a6642389c5cd668d6
#
_entry.id   656bbdfdd9e4a07a6642389c5cd668d6
#
_cell.length_a   1.000
_cell.length_b   1.000
_cell.length_c   1.000
_cell.angle_alpha   90.00
_cell.angle_beta   90.00
_cell.angle_gamma   90.00
#
_symmetry.space_group_name_H-M   'P 1'
#
loop_
_entity.id
_entity.type
_entity.pdbx_description
1 polymer ?
#
loop_
_entity_poly.entity_id
_entity_poly.type
_entity_poly.pdbx_seq_one_letter_code
_entity_poly.pdbx_strand_id
1 'polypeptide(L)'
;MKFKPYNHSEAALNERIALILSEEKKKGHEKEALRTIFQSIDFTTLEAFDNEAKIKDFCDKALAFPKQKPYLSVPAICIYSPFIRQAKKQLEGSGIRVATVACAFPSGMMPFDLKVKEVEYCVNEGADEVDMVISRGTFLAGRYDEVFNEIKTIKETCGNKAKLKVILETGELKTVENIRKASELAILAGADFIKTSTGKVPVAATPLAAIVMIDTIKEYYEATGKKVGFKPAGGMKVPEDALTYYYLVKNILGDQWLNPYLFRVGTSRLAGLILEQINKC
;
A
#
# COMPACT_ATOMS: atom_id res chain seq x y z
N MET A 1 -6.95 -11.23 19.84
CA MET A 1 -7.40 -9.85 20.13
C MET A 1 -8.81 -9.66 19.59
N LYS A 2 -9.66 -8.90 20.27
CA LYS A 2 -10.97 -8.46 19.77
C LYS A 2 -10.94 -6.95 19.65
N PHE A 3 -11.26 -6.44 18.47
CA PHE A 3 -11.37 -4.99 18.23
C PHE A 3 -12.62 -4.42 18.92
N LYS A 4 -12.55 -3.14 19.31
CA LYS A 4 -13.69 -2.42 19.88
C LYS A 4 -14.70 -2.04 18.78
N PRO A 5 -15.99 -1.83 19.13
CA PRO A 5 -16.95 -1.24 18.20
C PRO A 5 -16.43 0.09 17.64
N TYR A 6 -16.56 0.29 16.32
CA TYR A 6 -16.10 1.49 15.62
C TYR A 6 -17.31 2.36 15.23
N ASN A 7 -17.85 3.08 16.22
CA ASN A 7 -19.12 3.82 16.11
C ASN A 7 -18.88 5.28 15.68
N HIS A 8 -18.21 5.50 14.55
CA HIS A 8 -17.98 6.82 13.99
C HIS A 8 -18.82 7.03 12.74
N SER A 9 -19.57 8.14 12.68
CA SER A 9 -20.25 8.54 11.45
C SER A 9 -19.25 9.07 10.42
N GLU A 10 -19.57 8.96 9.14
CA GLU A 10 -18.74 9.53 8.07
C GLU A 10 -18.54 11.04 8.25
N ALA A 11 -19.57 11.76 8.74
CA ALA A 11 -19.47 13.20 9.03
C ALA A 11 -18.41 13.50 10.08
N ALA A 12 -18.43 12.79 11.21
CA ALA A 12 -17.43 12.96 12.27
C ALA A 12 -16.01 12.61 11.81
N LEU A 13 -15.85 11.57 10.97
CA LEU A 13 -14.56 11.22 10.40
C LEU A 13 -14.05 12.30 9.43
N ASN A 14 -14.92 12.86 8.59
CA ASN A 14 -14.56 13.93 7.67
C ASN A 14 -14.18 15.23 8.41
N GLU A 15 -14.88 15.59 9.49
CA GLU A 15 -14.51 16.71 10.37
C GLU A 15 -13.12 16.49 10.99
N ARG A 16 -12.85 15.28 11.50
CA ARG A 16 -11.55 14.93 12.06
C ARG A 16 -10.43 15.00 11.01
N ILE A 17 -10.68 14.54 9.79
CA ILE A 17 -9.74 14.66 8.67
C ILE A 17 -9.44 16.13 8.39
N ALA A 18 -10.48 16.96 8.24
CA ALA A 18 -10.32 18.39 7.94
C ALA A 18 -9.50 19.11 9.03
N LEU A 19 -9.75 18.80 10.30
CA LEU A 19 -9.00 19.36 11.44
C LEU A 19 -7.53 18.96 11.34
N ILE A 20 -7.21 17.68 11.20
CA ILE A 20 -5.83 17.18 11.07
C ILE A 20 -5.10 17.88 9.91
N LEU A 21 -5.71 17.96 8.74
CA LEU A 21 -5.09 18.58 7.57
C LEU A 21 -4.86 20.07 7.76
N SER A 22 -5.79 20.77 8.41
CA SER A 22 -5.66 22.19 8.72
C SER A 22 -4.51 22.46 9.69
N GLU A 23 -4.37 21.64 10.74
CA GLU A 23 -3.30 21.78 11.72
C GLU A 23 -1.93 21.48 11.12
N GLU A 24 -1.80 20.41 10.35
CA GLU A 24 -0.52 20.02 9.75
C GLU A 24 -0.03 21.02 8.69
N LYS A 25 -0.94 21.60 7.89
CA LYS A 25 -0.58 22.67 6.95
C LYS A 25 0.02 23.89 7.63
N LYS A 26 -0.47 24.28 8.80
CA LYS A 26 0.05 25.44 9.55
C LYS A 26 1.49 25.25 10.04
N LYS A 27 1.96 24.00 10.19
CA LYS A 27 3.31 23.69 10.68
C LYS A 27 4.42 23.95 9.64
N GLY A 28 4.10 24.07 8.36
CA GLY A 28 5.05 24.46 7.30
C GLY A 28 6.14 23.43 6.96
N HIS A 29 5.97 22.14 7.32
CA HIS A 29 6.97 21.07 7.08
C HIS A 29 6.78 20.34 5.75
N GLU A 30 6.21 20.99 4.74
CA GLU A 30 5.82 20.34 3.48
C GLU A 30 7.01 19.72 2.73
N LYS A 31 8.15 20.43 2.68
CA LYS A 31 9.36 19.91 2.00
C LYS A 31 9.88 18.62 2.61
N GLU A 32 9.89 18.53 3.94
CA GLU A 32 10.30 17.33 4.66
C GLU A 32 9.29 16.18 4.43
N ALA A 33 8.00 16.49 4.49
CA ALA A 33 6.94 15.55 4.18
C ALA A 33 7.07 14.98 2.77
N LEU A 34 7.30 15.82 1.76
CA LEU A 34 7.50 15.40 0.38
C LEU A 34 8.72 14.48 0.20
N ARG A 35 9.83 14.75 0.91
CA ARG A 35 10.99 13.85 0.92
C ARG A 35 10.65 12.48 1.50
N THR A 36 9.96 12.45 2.64
CA THR A 36 9.53 11.20 3.28
C THR A 36 8.55 10.44 2.39
N ILE A 37 7.61 11.13 1.75
CA ILE A 37 6.69 10.54 0.79
C ILE A 37 7.45 9.93 -0.38
N PHE A 38 8.42 10.65 -0.97
CA PHE A 38 9.24 10.13 -2.06
C PHE A 38 9.96 8.83 -1.67
N GLN A 39 10.58 8.82 -0.49
CA GLN A 39 11.25 7.65 0.07
C GLN A 39 10.29 6.52 0.49
N SER A 40 8.99 6.73 0.36
CA SER A 40 7.93 5.76 0.63
C SER A 40 7.17 5.32 -0.63
N ILE A 41 7.58 5.76 -1.83
CA ILE A 41 6.89 5.42 -3.08
C ILE A 41 7.16 3.98 -3.49
N ASP A 42 6.10 3.18 -3.64
CA ASP A 42 6.12 2.00 -4.49
C ASP A 42 5.93 2.48 -5.93
N PHE A 43 7.05 2.63 -6.65
CA PHE A 43 7.04 3.09 -8.04
C PHE A 43 6.42 2.00 -8.92
N THR A 44 5.24 2.27 -9.51
CA THR A 44 4.33 1.25 -10.01
C THR A 44 4.11 1.33 -11.51
N THR A 45 4.23 0.19 -12.21
CA THR A 45 3.68 -0.03 -13.54
C THR A 45 2.92 -1.34 -13.56
N LEU A 46 1.63 -1.27 -13.92
CA LEU A 46 0.69 -2.40 -13.94
C LEU A 46 -0.24 -2.26 -15.14
N GLU A 47 0.35 -2.12 -16.33
CA GLU A 47 -0.40 -1.98 -17.56
C GLU A 47 -0.40 -3.32 -18.32
N ALA A 48 -1.52 -3.64 -18.99
CA ALA A 48 -1.66 -4.89 -19.73
C ALA A 48 -0.65 -5.03 -20.89
N PHE A 49 -0.06 -3.92 -21.32
CA PHE A 49 0.96 -3.86 -22.36
C PHE A 49 2.39 -3.74 -21.81
N ASP A 50 2.60 -3.94 -20.51
CA ASP A 50 3.95 -4.05 -19.95
C ASP A 50 4.68 -5.23 -20.57
N ASN A 51 5.94 -5.03 -20.93
CA ASN A 51 6.83 -6.01 -21.55
C ASN A 51 8.26 -5.83 -21.02
N GLU A 52 9.15 -6.74 -21.39
CA GLU A 52 10.53 -6.76 -20.90
C GLU A 52 11.30 -5.47 -21.16
N ALA A 53 11.11 -4.84 -22.35
CA ALA A 53 11.78 -3.58 -22.69
C ALA A 53 11.27 -2.44 -21.80
N LYS A 54 9.95 -2.36 -21.60
CA LYS A 54 9.35 -1.34 -20.72
C LYS A 54 9.75 -1.52 -19.27
N ILE A 55 9.83 -2.77 -18.78
CA ILE A 55 10.28 -3.04 -17.41
C ILE A 55 11.75 -2.67 -17.24
N LYS A 56 12.60 -2.94 -18.26
CA LYS A 56 13.99 -2.49 -18.26
C LYS A 56 14.07 -0.97 -18.08
N ASP A 57 13.39 -0.20 -18.92
CA ASP A 57 13.37 1.26 -18.84
C ASP A 57 12.80 1.77 -17.51
N PHE A 58 11.85 1.05 -16.94
CA PHE A 58 11.22 1.36 -15.66
C PHE A 58 12.20 1.18 -14.50
N CYS A 59 12.97 0.11 -14.48
CA CYS A 59 14.04 -0.11 -13.52
C CYS A 59 15.16 0.94 -13.67
N ASP A 60 15.56 1.27 -14.92
CA ASP A 60 16.57 2.30 -15.20
C ASP A 60 16.13 3.68 -14.66
N LYS A 61 14.84 4.02 -14.78
CA LYS A 61 14.26 5.24 -14.17
C LYS A 61 14.34 5.20 -12.64
N ALA A 62 14.02 4.08 -12.01
CA ALA A 62 14.12 3.92 -10.56
C ALA A 62 15.57 4.10 -10.07
N LEU A 63 16.53 3.54 -10.79
CA LEU A 63 17.97 3.68 -10.52
C LEU A 63 18.51 5.10 -10.78
N ALA A 64 17.81 5.89 -11.59
CA ALA A 64 18.23 7.26 -11.90
C ALA A 64 17.88 8.27 -10.80
N PHE A 65 16.88 8.01 -9.95
CA PHE A 65 16.47 8.93 -8.88
C PHE A 65 17.61 9.27 -7.91
N PRO A 66 18.35 8.29 -7.34
CA PRO A 66 19.48 8.60 -6.45
C PRO A 66 20.62 9.35 -7.13
N LYS A 67 20.81 9.19 -8.46
CA LYS A 67 21.84 9.93 -9.21
C LYS A 67 21.54 11.41 -9.29
N GLN A 68 20.25 11.78 -9.32
CA GLN A 68 19.81 13.18 -9.32
C GLN A 68 19.88 13.80 -7.92
N LYS A 69 19.53 13.03 -6.89
CA LYS A 69 19.53 13.41 -5.47
C LYS A 69 19.95 12.19 -4.63
N PRO A 70 21.20 12.09 -4.18
CA PRO A 70 21.73 10.87 -3.53
C PRO A 70 20.95 10.35 -2.33
N TYR A 71 20.16 11.23 -1.69
CA TYR A 71 19.32 10.89 -0.55
C TYR A 71 17.87 10.53 -0.92
N LEU A 72 17.51 10.55 -2.21
CA LEU A 72 16.16 10.19 -2.69
C LEU A 72 16.23 8.93 -3.53
N SER A 73 15.71 7.83 -2.97
CA SER A 73 15.49 6.58 -3.66
C SER A 73 14.09 6.09 -3.35
N VAL A 74 13.44 5.45 -4.32
CA VAL A 74 12.19 4.74 -4.06
C VAL A 74 12.52 3.42 -3.35
N PRO A 75 11.76 3.00 -2.33
CA PRO A 75 12.02 1.76 -1.59
C PRO A 75 11.70 0.50 -2.38
N ALA A 76 10.78 0.60 -3.34
CA ALA A 76 10.39 -0.53 -4.18
C ALA A 76 9.85 -0.08 -5.54
N ILE A 77 9.96 -0.97 -6.52
CA ILE A 77 9.09 -0.95 -7.70
C ILE A 77 7.94 -1.94 -7.50
N CYS A 78 6.80 -1.71 -8.16
CA CYS A 78 5.65 -2.64 -8.14
C CYS A 78 5.24 -2.98 -9.57
N ILE A 79 5.30 -4.28 -9.93
CA ILE A 79 5.15 -4.80 -11.29
C ILE A 79 4.31 -6.08 -11.30
N TYR A 80 3.95 -6.56 -12.49
CA TYR A 80 3.34 -7.88 -12.66
C TYR A 80 4.37 -9.01 -12.48
N SER A 81 3.88 -10.17 -12.03
CA SER A 81 4.69 -11.34 -11.65
C SER A 81 5.63 -11.90 -12.75
N PRO A 82 5.33 -11.87 -14.06
CA PRO A 82 6.25 -12.39 -15.08
C PRO A 82 7.60 -11.68 -15.14
N PHE A 83 7.68 -10.45 -14.60
CA PHE A 83 8.87 -9.61 -14.70
C PHE A 83 9.74 -9.58 -13.44
N ILE A 84 9.39 -10.36 -12.39
CA ILE A 84 10.08 -10.32 -11.09
C ILE A 84 11.57 -10.64 -11.27
N ARG A 85 11.91 -11.75 -11.91
CA ARG A 85 13.30 -12.20 -12.09
C ARG A 85 14.14 -11.19 -12.86
N GLN A 86 13.58 -10.59 -13.92
CA GLN A 86 14.25 -9.54 -14.68
C GLN A 86 14.55 -8.32 -13.80
N ALA A 87 13.54 -7.84 -13.07
CA ALA A 87 13.67 -6.68 -12.21
C ALA A 87 14.65 -6.92 -11.05
N LYS A 88 14.62 -8.10 -10.42
CA LYS A 88 15.56 -8.49 -9.37
C LYS A 88 17.01 -8.42 -9.87
N LYS A 89 17.27 -8.97 -11.06
CA LYS A 89 18.61 -8.91 -11.68
C LYS A 89 19.05 -7.49 -11.97
N GLN A 90 18.16 -6.65 -12.48
CA GLN A 90 18.50 -5.28 -12.89
C GLN A 90 18.68 -4.33 -11.69
N LEU A 91 17.97 -4.57 -10.60
CA LEU A 91 18.02 -3.77 -9.37
C LEU A 91 19.01 -4.33 -8.34
N GLU A 92 19.80 -5.35 -8.68
CA GLU A 92 20.77 -5.94 -7.77
C GLU A 92 21.75 -4.89 -7.22
N GLY A 93 22.00 -4.91 -5.91
CA GLY A 93 22.88 -3.96 -5.22
C GLY A 93 22.31 -2.54 -5.02
N SER A 94 21.13 -2.21 -5.58
CA SER A 94 20.55 -0.86 -5.46
C SER A 94 19.82 -0.60 -4.14
N GLY A 95 19.42 -1.65 -3.43
CA GLY A 95 18.53 -1.58 -2.26
C GLY A 95 17.04 -1.38 -2.61
N ILE A 96 16.67 -1.23 -3.89
CA ILE A 96 15.28 -1.12 -4.34
C ILE A 96 14.66 -2.52 -4.37
N ARG A 97 13.56 -2.71 -3.64
CA ARG A 97 12.84 -3.97 -3.56
C ARG A 97 11.93 -4.18 -4.77
N VAL A 98 11.62 -5.44 -5.06
CA VAL A 98 10.64 -5.81 -6.07
C VAL A 98 9.37 -6.27 -5.38
N ALA A 99 8.33 -5.43 -5.46
CA ALA A 99 6.96 -5.77 -5.12
C ALA A 99 6.22 -6.27 -6.36
N THR A 100 5.31 -7.21 -6.18
CA THR A 100 4.44 -7.70 -7.25
C THR A 100 3.00 -7.80 -6.78
N VAL A 101 2.05 -7.69 -7.72
CA VAL A 101 0.65 -7.95 -7.44
C VAL A 101 0.32 -9.42 -7.66
N ALA A 102 -0.61 -9.97 -6.87
CA ALA A 102 -1.02 -11.37 -6.94
C ALA A 102 -2.48 -11.57 -6.51
N CYS A 103 -2.90 -12.83 -6.45
CA CYS A 103 -4.25 -13.30 -6.14
C CYS A 103 -5.27 -12.82 -7.17
N ALA A 104 -4.95 -13.06 -8.45
CA ALA A 104 -5.77 -12.66 -9.61
C ALA A 104 -6.03 -11.14 -9.65
N PHE A 105 -4.98 -10.36 -9.40
CA PHE A 105 -5.06 -8.91 -9.51
C PHE A 105 -5.52 -8.46 -10.91
N PRO A 106 -6.46 -7.49 -11.07
CA PRO A 106 -7.07 -6.70 -10.00
C PRO A 106 -8.37 -7.25 -9.45
N SER A 107 -8.95 -8.31 -10.04
CA SER A 107 -10.30 -8.77 -9.71
C SER A 107 -10.40 -9.55 -8.39
N GLY A 108 -9.37 -10.28 -8.01
CA GLY A 108 -9.41 -11.22 -6.90
C GLY A 108 -10.21 -12.49 -7.20
N MET A 109 -10.64 -12.70 -8.46
CA MET A 109 -11.54 -13.80 -8.85
C MET A 109 -10.77 -14.95 -9.51
N MET A 110 -10.32 -15.87 -8.69
CA MET A 110 -9.66 -17.10 -9.09
C MET A 110 -9.89 -18.17 -8.01
N PRO A 111 -9.91 -19.48 -8.36
CA PRO A 111 -9.90 -20.56 -7.36
C PRO A 111 -8.73 -20.39 -6.38
N PHE A 112 -8.99 -20.68 -5.11
CA PHE A 112 -8.07 -20.37 -4.04
C PHE A 112 -6.71 -21.08 -4.18
N ASP A 113 -6.72 -22.36 -4.58
CA ASP A 113 -5.50 -23.14 -4.82
C ASP A 113 -4.61 -22.53 -5.89
N LEU A 114 -5.20 -21.90 -6.92
CA LEU A 114 -4.45 -21.20 -7.95
C LEU A 114 -3.86 -19.88 -7.45
N LYS A 115 -4.54 -19.17 -6.54
CA LYS A 115 -3.96 -17.99 -5.88
C LYS A 115 -2.72 -18.35 -5.05
N VAL A 116 -2.77 -19.47 -4.33
CA VAL A 116 -1.62 -19.97 -3.57
C VAL A 116 -0.45 -20.25 -4.50
N LYS A 117 -0.69 -20.97 -5.62
CA LYS A 117 0.34 -21.26 -6.63
C LYS A 117 0.91 -20.00 -7.28
N GLU A 118 0.08 -18.99 -7.53
CA GLU A 118 0.54 -17.69 -8.04
C GLU A 118 1.50 -17.02 -7.06
N VAL A 119 1.19 -17.04 -5.76
CA VAL A 119 2.07 -16.46 -4.73
C VAL A 119 3.34 -17.28 -4.54
N GLU A 120 3.26 -18.61 -4.56
CA GLU A 120 4.44 -19.50 -4.57
C GLU A 120 5.38 -19.16 -5.74
N TYR A 121 4.83 -18.96 -6.94
CA TYR A 121 5.59 -18.51 -8.10
C TYR A 121 6.26 -17.15 -7.83
N CYS A 122 5.53 -16.15 -7.34
CA CYS A 122 6.09 -14.83 -7.03
C CYS A 122 7.27 -14.90 -6.05
N VAL A 123 7.11 -15.68 -4.99
CA VAL A 123 8.15 -15.86 -3.96
C VAL A 123 9.37 -16.58 -4.52
N ASN A 124 9.17 -17.61 -5.35
CA ASN A 124 10.24 -18.39 -5.97
C ASN A 124 11.00 -17.60 -7.05
N GLU A 125 10.34 -16.64 -7.73
CA GLU A 125 10.99 -15.70 -8.65
C GLU A 125 11.76 -14.58 -7.91
N GLY A 126 11.64 -14.49 -6.57
CA GLY A 126 12.41 -13.59 -5.74
C GLY A 126 11.70 -12.26 -5.42
N ALA A 127 10.38 -12.21 -5.47
CA ALA A 127 9.65 -11.03 -4.98
C ALA A 127 9.97 -10.77 -3.51
N ASP A 128 10.30 -9.52 -3.18
CA ASP A 128 10.51 -9.08 -1.79
C ASP A 128 9.18 -8.76 -1.09
N GLU A 129 8.16 -8.43 -1.87
CA GLU A 129 6.85 -8.00 -1.38
C GLU A 129 5.74 -8.47 -2.32
N VAL A 130 4.63 -8.96 -1.77
CA VAL A 130 3.45 -9.41 -2.52
C VAL A 130 2.24 -8.58 -2.11
N ASP A 131 1.64 -7.89 -3.07
CA ASP A 131 0.41 -7.12 -2.91
C ASP A 131 -0.77 -7.99 -3.36
N MET A 132 -1.35 -8.80 -2.45
CA MET A 132 -2.53 -9.61 -2.75
C MET A 132 -3.82 -8.79 -2.76
N VAL A 133 -4.77 -9.19 -3.59
CA VAL A 133 -6.14 -8.64 -3.56
C VAL A 133 -7.08 -9.65 -2.90
N ILE A 134 -7.93 -9.21 -1.97
CA ILE A 134 -8.90 -10.09 -1.30
C ILE A 134 -10.01 -10.53 -2.25
N SER A 135 -10.65 -11.66 -1.96
CA SER A 135 -11.89 -12.11 -2.60
C SER A 135 -13.07 -11.22 -2.18
N ARG A 136 -13.21 -10.05 -2.83
CA ARG A 136 -14.21 -9.02 -2.47
C ARG A 136 -15.64 -9.53 -2.47
N GLY A 137 -16.00 -10.31 -3.48
CA GLY A 137 -17.34 -10.93 -3.55
C GLY A 137 -17.63 -11.84 -2.36
N THR A 138 -16.64 -12.62 -1.93
CA THR A 138 -16.72 -13.46 -0.73
C THR A 138 -16.90 -12.62 0.53
N PHE A 139 -16.11 -11.54 0.66
CA PHE A 139 -16.23 -10.59 1.77
C PHE A 139 -17.63 -9.95 1.82
N LEU A 140 -18.11 -9.41 0.70
CA LEU A 140 -19.43 -8.75 0.61
C LEU A 140 -20.61 -9.71 0.81
N ALA A 141 -20.40 -10.99 0.58
CA ALA A 141 -21.37 -12.04 0.93
C ALA A 141 -21.35 -12.44 2.42
N GLY A 142 -20.54 -11.75 3.26
CA GLY A 142 -20.43 -12.01 4.71
C GLY A 142 -19.59 -13.24 5.07
N ARG A 143 -18.93 -13.89 4.12
CA ARG A 143 -18.10 -15.08 4.34
C ARG A 143 -16.71 -14.69 4.84
N TYR A 144 -16.67 -14.05 6.01
CA TYR A 144 -15.45 -13.44 6.57
C TYR A 144 -14.37 -14.45 6.94
N ASP A 145 -14.76 -15.64 7.42
CA ASP A 145 -13.80 -16.70 7.78
C ASP A 145 -13.05 -17.22 6.56
N GLU A 146 -13.69 -17.28 5.39
CA GLU A 146 -13.03 -17.67 4.15
C GLU A 146 -11.97 -16.62 3.74
N VAL A 147 -12.33 -15.33 3.82
CA VAL A 147 -11.38 -14.24 3.51
C VAL A 147 -10.23 -14.21 4.50
N PHE A 148 -10.50 -14.43 5.79
CA PHE A 148 -9.46 -14.54 6.81
C PHE A 148 -8.49 -15.68 6.52
N ASN A 149 -9.01 -16.87 6.21
CA ASN A 149 -8.21 -18.06 5.90
C ASN A 149 -7.41 -17.87 4.59
N GLU A 150 -8.02 -17.22 3.58
CA GLU A 150 -7.32 -16.84 2.34
C GLU A 150 -6.08 -15.98 2.65
N ILE A 151 -6.23 -14.88 3.38
CA ILE A 151 -5.13 -13.98 3.72
C ILE A 151 -4.08 -14.70 4.56
N LYS A 152 -4.51 -15.47 5.55
CA LYS A 152 -3.62 -16.22 6.43
C LYS A 152 -2.75 -17.22 5.65
N THR A 153 -3.36 -18.02 4.78
CA THR A 153 -2.63 -18.99 3.95
C THR A 153 -1.66 -18.29 3.00
N ILE A 154 -2.06 -17.19 2.38
CA ILE A 154 -1.17 -16.40 1.52
C ILE A 154 0.00 -15.82 2.33
N LYS A 155 -0.25 -15.36 3.57
CA LYS A 155 0.83 -14.92 4.46
C LYS A 155 1.81 -16.05 4.81
N GLU A 156 1.29 -17.24 5.09
CA GLU A 156 2.10 -18.43 5.34
C GLU A 156 2.92 -18.81 4.09
N THR A 157 2.35 -18.71 2.89
CA THR A 157 3.03 -18.94 1.62
C THR A 157 4.17 -17.92 1.38
N CYS A 158 3.99 -16.66 1.74
CA CYS A 158 5.07 -15.66 1.71
C CYS A 158 6.20 -15.99 2.69
N GLY A 159 5.89 -16.64 3.82
CA GLY A 159 6.85 -16.99 4.86
C GLY A 159 7.66 -15.79 5.33
N ASN A 160 8.97 -15.99 5.45
CA ASN A 160 9.94 -14.94 5.78
C ASN A 160 10.61 -14.33 4.53
N LYS A 161 10.27 -14.81 3.33
CA LYS A 161 10.91 -14.40 2.09
C LYS A 161 10.32 -13.13 1.52
N ALA A 162 8.99 -12.93 1.68
CA ALA A 162 8.31 -11.76 1.15
C ALA A 162 7.36 -11.15 2.19
N LYS A 163 7.21 -9.82 2.15
CA LYS A 163 6.20 -9.09 2.93
C LYS A 163 4.85 -9.16 2.22
N LEU A 164 3.78 -9.35 2.99
CA LEU A 164 2.41 -9.37 2.46
C LEU A 164 1.74 -8.01 2.66
N LYS A 165 1.27 -7.40 1.55
CA LYS A 165 0.38 -6.23 1.60
C LYS A 165 -0.99 -6.66 1.09
N VAL A 166 -2.03 -6.44 1.90
CA VAL A 166 -3.40 -6.87 1.59
C VAL A 166 -4.20 -5.70 1.04
N ILE A 167 -4.58 -5.80 -0.24
CA ILE A 167 -5.43 -4.82 -0.93
C ILE A 167 -6.88 -5.11 -0.57
N LEU A 168 -7.51 -4.15 0.10
CA LEU A 168 -8.90 -4.25 0.53
C LEU A 168 -9.89 -3.85 -0.57
N GLU A 169 -9.47 -3.00 -1.51
CA GLU A 169 -10.30 -2.35 -2.54
C GLU A 169 -11.44 -1.54 -1.93
N THR A 170 -11.05 -0.55 -1.15
CA THR A 170 -11.97 0.25 -0.32
C THR A 170 -13.08 0.93 -1.10
N GLY A 171 -12.84 1.27 -2.39
CA GLY A 171 -13.86 1.85 -3.26
C GLY A 171 -15.05 0.91 -3.55
N GLU A 172 -14.85 -0.41 -3.52
CA GLU A 172 -15.91 -1.40 -3.67
C GLU A 172 -16.50 -1.87 -2.34
N LEU A 173 -15.75 -1.75 -1.24
CA LEU A 173 -16.28 -2.00 0.12
C LEU A 173 -17.24 -0.90 0.57
N LYS A 174 -17.07 0.32 0.10
CA LYS A 174 -17.95 1.50 0.21
C LYS A 174 -18.15 2.04 1.62
N THR A 175 -18.55 1.21 2.60
CA THR A 175 -18.95 1.69 3.93
C THR A 175 -17.82 1.66 4.95
N VAL A 176 -17.90 2.51 5.96
CA VAL A 176 -16.97 2.56 7.09
C VAL A 176 -16.87 1.19 7.78
N GLU A 177 -18.03 0.52 7.97
CA GLU A 177 -18.10 -0.78 8.61
C GLU A 177 -17.37 -1.87 7.80
N ASN A 178 -17.55 -1.90 6.48
CA ASN A 178 -16.89 -2.87 5.62
C ASN A 178 -15.39 -2.64 5.56
N ILE A 179 -14.95 -1.38 5.44
CA ILE A 179 -13.53 -1.01 5.42
C ILE A 179 -12.88 -1.38 6.76
N ARG A 180 -13.55 -1.06 7.88
CA ARG A 180 -13.10 -1.43 9.22
C ARG A 180 -12.97 -2.94 9.35
N LYS A 181 -14.02 -3.70 9.00
CA LYS A 181 -14.04 -5.15 9.08
C LYS A 181 -12.97 -5.82 8.23
N ALA A 182 -12.78 -5.37 6.99
CA ALA A 182 -11.74 -5.89 6.11
C ALA A 182 -10.32 -5.60 6.66
N SER A 183 -10.11 -4.41 7.24
CA SER A 183 -8.85 -4.05 7.90
C SER A 183 -8.56 -4.95 9.09
N GLU A 184 -9.54 -5.21 9.95
CA GLU A 184 -9.43 -6.12 11.10
C GLU A 184 -9.04 -7.53 10.66
N LEU A 185 -9.75 -8.08 9.67
CA LEU A 185 -9.46 -9.42 9.13
C LEU A 185 -8.04 -9.52 8.58
N ALA A 186 -7.63 -8.55 7.77
CA ALA A 186 -6.29 -8.54 7.17
C ALA A 186 -5.19 -8.48 8.23
N ILE A 187 -5.33 -7.61 9.22
CA ILE A 187 -4.36 -7.45 10.32
C ILE A 187 -4.29 -8.73 11.17
N LEU A 188 -5.44 -9.29 11.56
CA LEU A 188 -5.49 -10.51 12.38
C LEU A 188 -4.98 -11.73 11.62
N ALA A 189 -5.13 -11.78 10.30
CA ALA A 189 -4.59 -12.84 9.45
C ALA A 189 -3.07 -12.73 9.21
N GLY A 190 -2.44 -11.65 9.71
CA GLY A 190 -0.98 -11.50 9.69
C GLY A 190 -0.43 -10.65 8.55
N ALA A 191 -1.22 -9.79 7.93
CA ALA A 191 -0.75 -8.83 6.93
C ALA A 191 0.40 -7.96 7.50
N ASP A 192 1.48 -7.78 6.72
CA ASP A 192 2.52 -6.82 7.06
C ASP A 192 2.07 -5.38 6.76
N PHE A 193 1.21 -5.21 5.74
CA PHE A 193 0.57 -3.95 5.36
C PHE A 193 -0.89 -4.18 4.99
N ILE A 194 -1.73 -3.18 5.24
CA ILE A 194 -3.02 -3.05 4.59
C ILE A 194 -2.96 -1.93 3.54
N LYS A 195 -3.49 -2.22 2.34
CA LYS A 195 -3.45 -1.32 1.18
C LYS A 195 -4.88 -0.97 0.75
N THR A 196 -5.12 0.28 0.40
CA THR A 196 -6.47 0.74 0.06
C THR A 196 -7.01 0.07 -1.19
N SER A 197 -6.25 0.08 -2.30
CA SER A 197 -6.85 -0.13 -3.62
C SER A 197 -5.89 -0.75 -4.63
N THR A 198 -6.45 -1.37 -5.67
CA THR A 198 -5.69 -1.81 -6.84
C THR A 198 -5.27 -0.64 -7.73
N GLY A 199 -6.03 0.46 -7.74
CA GLY A 199 -5.90 1.55 -8.70
C GLY A 199 -6.51 1.24 -10.08
N LYS A 200 -7.26 0.13 -10.20
CA LYS A 200 -7.91 -0.31 -11.46
C LYS A 200 -9.43 -0.17 -11.44
N VAL A 201 -9.99 0.36 -10.35
CA VAL A 201 -11.41 0.73 -10.23
C VAL A 201 -11.55 2.26 -10.10
N PRO A 202 -12.72 2.84 -10.46
CA PRO A 202 -12.90 4.30 -10.51
C PRO A 202 -12.61 5.01 -9.18
N VAL A 203 -13.02 4.41 -8.05
CA VAL A 203 -12.77 4.95 -6.71
C VAL A 203 -11.61 4.17 -6.08
N ALA A 204 -10.47 4.84 -5.91
CA ALA A 204 -9.28 4.27 -5.31
C ALA A 204 -9.11 4.74 -3.86
N ALA A 205 -7.92 5.19 -3.44
CA ALA A 205 -7.70 5.70 -2.09
C ALA A 205 -8.55 6.95 -1.82
N THR A 206 -9.19 7.00 -0.65
CA THR A 206 -9.88 8.18 -0.13
C THR A 206 -9.42 8.49 1.29
N PRO A 207 -9.43 9.78 1.72
CA PRO A 207 -9.09 10.12 3.10
C PRO A 207 -9.98 9.43 4.14
N LEU A 208 -11.28 9.24 3.82
CA LEU A 208 -12.24 8.53 4.66
C LEU A 208 -11.85 7.06 4.87
N ALA A 209 -11.52 6.35 3.79
CA ALA A 209 -11.04 4.97 3.91
C ALA A 209 -9.71 4.90 4.67
N ALA A 210 -8.81 5.83 4.40
CA ALA A 210 -7.50 5.89 5.05
C ALA A 210 -7.61 6.08 6.56
N ILE A 211 -8.45 6.99 7.06
CA ILE A 211 -8.57 7.22 8.50
C ILE A 211 -9.11 5.98 9.22
N VAL A 212 -10.08 5.26 8.64
CA VAL A 212 -10.61 4.01 9.19
C VAL A 212 -9.53 2.93 9.28
N MET A 213 -8.74 2.77 8.22
CA MET A 213 -7.63 1.80 8.18
C MET A 213 -6.53 2.14 9.18
N ILE A 214 -6.16 3.42 9.28
CA ILE A 214 -5.12 3.91 10.19
C ILE A 214 -5.56 3.76 11.65
N ASP A 215 -6.82 4.08 11.97
CA ASP A 215 -7.38 3.85 13.32
C ASP A 215 -7.38 2.36 13.69
N THR A 216 -7.64 1.47 12.73
CA THR A 216 -7.57 0.02 12.95
C THR A 216 -6.13 -0.42 13.27
N ILE A 217 -5.14 0.10 12.53
CA ILE A 217 -3.71 -0.14 12.81
C ILE A 217 -3.33 0.36 14.21
N LYS A 218 -3.78 1.57 14.57
CA LYS A 218 -3.50 2.17 15.88
C LYS A 218 -4.01 1.30 17.01
N GLU A 219 -5.29 0.91 16.95
CA GLU A 219 -5.91 0.06 17.97
C GLU A 219 -5.19 -1.29 18.11
N TYR A 220 -4.81 -1.90 16.98
CA TYR A 220 -4.04 -3.14 17.00
C TYR A 220 -2.66 -2.97 17.66
N TYR A 221 -1.96 -1.89 17.35
CA TYR A 221 -0.67 -1.57 17.94
C TYR A 221 -0.78 -1.31 19.44
N GLU A 222 -1.75 -0.52 19.89
CA GLU A 222 -1.99 -0.22 21.29
C GLU A 222 -2.30 -1.49 22.12
N ALA A 223 -2.99 -2.46 21.51
CA ALA A 223 -3.36 -3.69 22.18
C ALA A 223 -2.27 -4.78 22.15
N THR A 224 -1.37 -4.77 21.17
CA THR A 224 -0.45 -5.91 20.92
C THR A 224 1.02 -5.53 20.87
N GLY A 225 1.34 -4.25 20.72
CA GLY A 225 2.70 -3.77 20.46
C GLY A 225 3.21 -4.08 19.04
N LYS A 226 2.42 -4.76 18.20
CA LYS A 226 2.82 -5.15 16.85
C LYS A 226 2.45 -4.07 15.83
N LYS A 227 3.40 -3.72 14.97
CA LYS A 227 3.20 -2.70 13.93
C LYS A 227 2.75 -3.33 12.62
N VAL A 228 1.75 -2.73 11.97
CA VAL A 228 1.29 -3.03 10.61
C VAL A 228 1.42 -1.77 9.78
N GLY A 229 1.88 -1.91 8.55
CA GLY A 229 2.06 -0.78 7.63
C GLY A 229 0.76 -0.36 6.95
N PHE A 230 0.76 0.88 6.46
CA PHE A 230 -0.33 1.46 5.67
C PHE A 230 0.16 1.85 4.27
N LYS A 231 -0.62 1.50 3.23
CA LYS A 231 -0.32 1.87 1.84
C LYS A 231 -1.57 2.42 1.14
N PRO A 232 -1.73 3.76 1.02
CA PRO A 232 -2.66 4.33 0.07
C PRO A 232 -2.18 4.06 -1.37
N ALA A 233 -3.08 3.74 -2.28
CA ALA A 233 -2.74 3.46 -3.67
C ALA A 233 -3.85 3.88 -4.63
N GLY A 234 -3.46 4.48 -5.76
CA GLY A 234 -4.36 5.00 -6.78
C GLY A 234 -5.07 6.29 -6.37
N GLY A 235 -5.62 6.99 -7.35
CA GLY A 235 -6.38 8.24 -7.13
C GLY A 235 -5.54 9.48 -6.86
N MET A 236 -4.28 9.36 -6.52
CA MET A 236 -3.37 10.49 -6.27
C MET A 236 -2.82 11.05 -7.58
N LYS A 237 -3.12 12.31 -7.88
CA LYS A 237 -2.75 12.99 -9.13
C LYS A 237 -1.67 14.06 -8.94
N VAL A 238 -1.66 14.69 -7.78
CA VAL A 238 -0.74 15.78 -7.41
C VAL A 238 -0.09 15.49 -6.06
N PRO A 239 1.07 16.10 -5.75
CA PRO A 239 1.76 15.89 -4.48
C PRO A 239 0.90 16.13 -3.23
N GLU A 240 -0.02 17.07 -3.29
CA GLU A 240 -0.95 17.42 -2.22
C GLU A 240 -1.87 16.24 -1.82
N ASP A 241 -2.22 15.39 -2.79
CA ASP A 241 -3.00 14.19 -2.52
C ASP A 241 -2.22 13.24 -1.60
N ALA A 242 -0.91 13.06 -1.83
CA ALA A 242 -0.07 12.21 -1.00
C ALA A 242 0.23 12.82 0.38
N LEU A 243 0.35 14.16 0.47
CA LEU A 243 0.48 14.89 1.73
C LEU A 243 -0.71 14.61 2.66
N THR A 244 -1.92 14.49 2.11
CA THR A 244 -3.11 14.12 2.88
C THR A 244 -2.89 12.82 3.67
N TYR A 245 -2.42 11.77 3.02
CA TYR A 245 -2.18 10.48 3.69
C TYR A 245 -0.99 10.51 4.65
N TYR A 246 0.06 11.24 4.28
CA TYR A 246 1.20 11.47 5.17
C TYR A 246 0.77 12.13 6.48
N TYR A 247 -0.04 13.19 6.41
CA TYR A 247 -0.52 13.91 7.59
C TYR A 247 -1.45 13.05 8.46
N LEU A 248 -2.32 12.25 7.87
CA LEU A 248 -3.15 11.30 8.61
C LEU A 248 -2.29 10.28 9.37
N VAL A 249 -1.29 9.69 8.71
CA VAL A 249 -0.37 8.74 9.36
C VAL A 249 0.42 9.43 10.47
N LYS A 250 0.99 10.61 10.20
CA LYS A 250 1.76 11.38 11.18
C LYS A 250 0.96 11.69 12.43
N ASN A 251 -0.23 12.21 12.27
CA ASN A 251 -1.08 12.65 13.39
C ASN A 251 -1.60 11.47 14.22
N ILE A 252 -2.00 10.37 13.58
CA ILE A 252 -2.67 9.27 14.26
C ILE A 252 -1.69 8.21 14.78
N LEU A 253 -0.66 7.86 14.00
CA LEU A 253 0.31 6.81 14.32
C LEU A 253 1.67 7.36 14.78
N GLY A 254 1.95 8.64 14.51
CA GLY A 254 3.21 9.29 14.86
C GLY A 254 4.35 9.04 13.88
N ASP A 255 5.46 9.76 14.10
CA ASP A 255 6.63 9.77 13.22
C ASP A 255 7.28 8.38 13.06
N GLN A 256 7.10 7.50 14.03
CA GLN A 256 7.62 6.14 13.98
C GLN A 256 7.03 5.26 12.85
N TRP A 257 5.92 5.69 12.20
CA TRP A 257 5.37 5.08 10.98
C TRP A 257 5.88 5.71 9.70
N LEU A 258 6.45 6.91 9.74
CA LEU A 258 6.90 7.66 8.57
C LEU A 258 8.24 7.14 8.02
N ASN A 259 8.26 5.87 7.66
CA ASN A 259 9.40 5.19 7.06
C ASN A 259 8.93 4.10 6.07
N PRO A 260 9.78 3.67 5.12
CA PRO A 260 9.36 2.73 4.05
C PRO A 260 9.02 1.32 4.53
N TYR A 261 9.20 0.99 5.80
CA TYR A 261 8.83 -0.31 6.36
C TYR A 261 7.39 -0.32 6.90
N LEU A 262 6.77 0.88 7.11
CA LEU A 262 5.45 1.02 7.72
C LEU A 262 4.53 1.98 6.95
N PHE A 263 5.08 2.81 6.05
CA PHE A 263 4.31 3.71 5.20
C PHE A 263 4.77 3.59 3.75
N ARG A 264 3.84 3.39 2.83
CA ARG A 264 4.10 3.35 1.39
C ARG A 264 3.05 4.15 0.65
N VAL A 265 3.39 4.61 -0.53
CA VAL A 265 2.51 5.33 -1.45
C VAL A 265 2.56 4.64 -2.82
N GLY A 266 1.48 3.98 -3.21
CA GLY A 266 1.41 3.28 -4.49
C GLY A 266 1.05 4.23 -5.63
N THR A 267 2.01 4.52 -6.51
CA THR A 267 1.78 5.46 -7.61
C THR A 267 2.68 5.21 -8.83
N SER A 268 2.20 5.58 -10.02
CA SER A 268 2.95 5.53 -11.27
C SER A 268 3.57 6.88 -11.67
N ARG A 269 2.90 8.00 -11.36
CA ARG A 269 3.24 9.33 -11.90
C ARG A 269 3.78 10.30 -10.87
N LEU A 270 3.43 10.12 -9.61
CA LEU A 270 3.70 11.12 -8.57
C LEU A 270 5.19 11.31 -8.27
N ALA A 271 6.03 10.30 -8.48
CA ALA A 271 7.46 10.37 -8.19
C ALA A 271 8.14 11.56 -8.91
N GLY A 272 7.86 11.74 -10.21
CA GLY A 272 8.38 12.89 -10.97
C GLY A 272 7.88 14.22 -10.44
N LEU A 273 6.57 14.34 -10.19
CA LEU A 273 5.96 15.58 -9.70
C LEU A 273 6.47 15.98 -8.31
N ILE A 274 6.62 15.02 -7.41
CA ILE A 274 7.17 15.26 -6.07
C ILE A 274 8.63 15.71 -6.17
N LEU A 275 9.44 15.07 -7.04
CA LEU A 275 10.82 15.47 -7.26
C LEU A 275 10.94 16.90 -7.78
N GLU A 276 10.08 17.28 -8.74
CA GLU A 276 10.01 18.66 -9.25
C GLU A 276 9.64 19.65 -8.14
N GLN A 277 8.67 19.31 -7.28
CA GLN A 277 8.26 20.19 -6.18
C GLN A 277 9.36 20.32 -5.12
N ILE A 278 10.04 19.23 -4.76
CA ILE A 278 11.22 19.29 -3.86
C ILE A 278 12.32 20.21 -4.41
N ASN A 279 12.46 20.29 -5.73
CA ASN A 279 13.48 21.12 -6.36
C ASN A 279 13.09 22.61 -6.40
N LYS A 280 11.79 22.94 -6.36
CA LYS A 280 11.29 24.34 -6.35
C LYS A 280 11.26 24.96 -4.95
N CYS A 281 11.17 24.15 -3.92
CA CYS A 281 11.25 24.57 -2.51
C CYS A 281 12.72 24.58 -2.03
#